data_d2cdc1e28ffb8fada4037301e017839c
#
_entry.id   d2cdc1e28ffb8fada4037301e017839c
#
_cell.length_a   1.000
_cell.length_b   1.000
_cell.length_c   1.000
_cell.angle_alpha   90.00
_cell.angle_beta   90.00
_cell.angle_gamma   90.00
#
_symmetry.space_group_name_H-M   'P 1'
#
loop_
_entity.id
_entity.type
_entity.pdbx_description
1 polymer ?
#
loop_
_entity_poly.entity_id
_entity_poly.type
_entity_poly.pdbx_seq_one_letter_code
_entity_poly.pdbx_strand_id
1 'polypeptide(L)'
;MVDSINEKRLLTELKNGSFHAFERLYNMYSGKLYNFIMRISSGNQYMAEEVVQSTFIRIWEVREKVDTNASFISFLCTIAKNLLMNMYQRQTVEYVYNEYLKNTGVDRDSQTEESIDLRFLNEYIDSLAEELPAQ
;
A
#
# COMPACT_ATOMS: atom_id res chain seq x y z
N MET A 1 -21.72 -6.70 -13.77
CA MET A 1 -21.64 -7.47 -14.90
C MET A 1 -20.89 -6.82 -15.97
N VAL A 2 -21.43 -5.78 -16.55
CA VAL A 2 -20.71 -5.07 -17.58
C VAL A 2 -19.37 -4.59 -17.08
N ASP A 3 -19.34 -4.09 -15.86
CA ASP A 3 -18.09 -3.58 -15.27
C ASP A 3 -17.06 -4.67 -15.09
N SER A 4 -17.54 -5.85 -14.72
CA SER A 4 -16.66 -6.98 -14.49
C SER A 4 -16.00 -7.44 -15.80
N ILE A 5 -16.77 -7.45 -16.88
CA ILE A 5 -16.25 -7.81 -18.18
C ILE A 5 -15.24 -6.76 -18.66
N ASN A 6 -15.59 -5.49 -18.49
CA ASN A 6 -14.69 -4.41 -18.88
C ASN A 6 -13.40 -4.42 -18.07
N GLU A 7 -13.51 -4.74 -16.80
CA GLU A 7 -12.32 -4.81 -15.96
C GLU A 7 -11.38 -5.90 -16.44
N LYS A 8 -11.92 -7.08 -16.72
CA LYS A 8 -11.09 -8.18 -17.18
C LYS A 8 -10.37 -7.84 -18.47
N ARG A 9 -11.08 -7.18 -19.37
CA ARG A 9 -10.50 -6.74 -20.62
C ARG A 9 -9.38 -5.73 -20.38
N LEU A 10 -9.63 -4.76 -19.50
CA LEU A 10 -8.61 -3.77 -19.18
C LEU A 10 -7.38 -4.41 -18.53
N LEU A 11 -7.60 -5.41 -17.68
CA LEU A 11 -6.47 -6.10 -17.05
C LEU A 11 -5.66 -6.86 -18.10
N THR A 12 -6.33 -7.48 -19.05
CA THR A 12 -5.63 -8.18 -20.13
C THR A 12 -4.79 -7.20 -20.94
N GLU A 13 -5.37 -6.05 -21.27
CA GLU A 13 -4.66 -5.03 -22.01
C GLU A 13 -3.49 -4.46 -21.21
N LEU A 14 -3.69 -4.31 -19.91
CA LEU A 14 -2.62 -3.86 -19.03
C LEU A 14 -1.45 -4.82 -19.07
N LYS A 15 -1.71 -6.11 -18.97
CA LYS A 15 -0.67 -7.13 -19.01
C LYS A 15 0.13 -7.04 -20.31
N ASN A 16 -0.52 -6.63 -21.38
CA ASN A 16 0.12 -6.50 -22.68
C ASN A 16 0.80 -5.14 -22.87
N GLY A 17 0.83 -4.31 -21.83
CA GLY A 17 1.56 -3.07 -21.86
C GLY A 17 0.77 -1.85 -22.32
N SER A 18 -0.56 -1.94 -22.33
CA SER A 18 -1.39 -0.81 -22.73
C SER A 18 -1.41 0.27 -21.65
N PHE A 19 -0.80 1.40 -21.95
CA PHE A 19 -0.81 2.51 -21.02
C PHE A 19 -2.22 3.09 -20.89
N HIS A 20 -2.99 3.04 -21.96
CA HIS A 20 -4.36 3.52 -21.93
C HIS A 20 -5.19 2.70 -20.94
N ALA A 21 -5.01 1.38 -20.93
CA ALA A 21 -5.71 0.53 -19.96
C ALA A 21 -5.26 0.86 -18.55
N PHE A 22 -3.98 1.10 -18.37
CA PHE A 22 -3.44 1.49 -17.07
C PHE A 22 -4.10 2.76 -16.57
N GLU A 23 -4.21 3.75 -17.43
CA GLU A 23 -4.82 5.03 -17.07
C GLU A 23 -6.29 4.86 -16.70
N ARG A 24 -7.01 4.02 -17.46
CA ARG A 24 -8.41 3.75 -17.17
C ARG A 24 -8.57 3.09 -15.80
N LEU A 25 -7.72 2.12 -15.51
CA LEU A 25 -7.75 1.45 -14.21
C LEU A 25 -7.41 2.41 -13.09
N TYR A 26 -6.46 3.29 -13.32
CA TYR A 26 -6.13 4.30 -12.34
C TYR A 26 -7.34 5.17 -12.02
N ASN A 27 -8.03 5.65 -13.06
CA ASN A 27 -9.19 6.51 -12.86
C ASN A 27 -10.33 5.76 -12.16
N MET A 28 -10.44 4.47 -12.41
CA MET A 28 -11.50 3.67 -11.78
C MET A 28 -11.25 3.40 -10.30
N TYR A 29 -9.99 3.23 -9.94
CA TYR A 29 -9.67 2.68 -8.62
C TYR A 29 -8.89 3.60 -7.69
N SER A 30 -8.31 4.68 -8.20
CA SER A 30 -7.46 5.52 -7.34
C SER A 30 -8.25 6.10 -6.16
N GLY A 31 -9.50 6.49 -6.39
CA GLY A 31 -10.31 7.06 -5.31
C GLY A 31 -10.62 6.04 -4.23
N LYS A 32 -10.99 4.84 -4.64
CA LYS A 32 -11.28 3.77 -3.69
C LYS A 32 -10.04 3.40 -2.89
N LEU A 33 -8.92 3.33 -3.58
CA LEU A 33 -7.66 3.00 -2.92
C LEU A 33 -7.26 4.10 -1.94
N TYR A 34 -7.43 5.35 -2.36
CA TYR A 34 -7.14 6.48 -1.50
C TYR A 34 -7.97 6.40 -0.20
N ASN A 35 -9.26 6.12 -0.33
CA ASN A 35 -10.14 6.01 0.84
C ASN A 35 -9.73 4.86 1.76
N PHE A 36 -9.31 3.75 1.16
CA PHE A 36 -8.81 2.62 1.94
C PHE A 36 -7.58 3.03 2.76
N ILE A 37 -6.64 3.71 2.11
CA ILE A 37 -5.41 4.13 2.81
C ILE A 37 -5.73 5.17 3.88
N MET A 38 -6.63 6.10 3.60
CA MET A 38 -7.03 7.08 4.60
C MET A 38 -7.56 6.40 5.85
N ARG A 39 -8.29 5.32 5.64
CA ARG A 39 -8.88 4.59 6.74
C ARG A 39 -7.83 3.91 7.60
N ILE A 40 -6.89 3.22 6.97
CA ILE A 40 -5.89 2.47 7.74
C ILE A 40 -4.73 3.33 8.20
N SER A 41 -4.64 4.56 7.71
CA SER A 41 -3.58 5.50 8.15
C SER A 41 -4.12 6.55 9.10
N SER A 42 -5.35 6.37 9.57
CA SER A 42 -6.00 7.30 10.51
C SER A 42 -6.07 8.72 9.94
N GLY A 43 -6.34 8.81 8.64
CA GLY A 43 -6.58 10.09 8.01
C GLY A 43 -5.34 10.85 7.55
N ASN A 44 -4.24 10.16 7.38
CA ASN A 44 -3.01 10.81 6.94
C ASN A 44 -3.03 11.00 5.43
N GLN A 45 -3.40 12.21 4.99
CA GLN A 45 -3.53 12.53 3.57
C GLN A 45 -2.24 12.37 2.81
N TYR A 46 -1.14 12.83 3.40
CA TYR A 46 0.15 12.76 2.73
C TYR A 46 0.52 11.32 2.43
N MET A 47 0.38 10.46 3.43
CA MET A 47 0.70 9.05 3.23
C MET A 47 -0.24 8.41 2.23
N ALA A 48 -1.52 8.78 2.28
CA ALA A 48 -2.48 8.21 1.34
C ALA A 48 -2.13 8.54 -0.10
N GLU A 49 -1.79 9.80 -0.35
CA GLU A 49 -1.42 10.20 -1.71
C GLU A 49 -0.16 9.51 -2.18
N GLU A 50 0.81 9.43 -1.30
CA GLU A 50 2.09 8.81 -1.62
C GLU A 50 1.90 7.33 -1.92
N VAL A 51 1.12 6.64 -1.09
CA VAL A 51 0.91 5.21 -1.24
C VAL A 51 0.10 4.89 -2.49
N VAL A 52 -0.91 5.71 -2.79
CA VAL A 52 -1.70 5.50 -4.01
C VAL A 52 -0.79 5.56 -5.24
N GLN A 53 0.03 6.60 -5.33
CA GLN A 53 0.93 6.75 -6.46
C GLN A 53 1.90 5.60 -6.56
N SER A 54 2.51 5.24 -5.44
CA SER A 54 3.48 4.16 -5.42
C SER A 54 2.85 2.82 -5.77
N THR A 55 1.61 2.61 -5.35
CA THR A 55 0.90 1.38 -5.68
C THR A 55 0.72 1.23 -7.19
N PHE A 56 0.31 2.32 -7.86
CA PHE A 56 0.09 2.23 -9.29
C PHE A 56 1.40 2.15 -10.07
N ILE A 57 2.46 2.76 -9.57
CA ILE A 57 3.77 2.56 -10.17
C ILE A 57 4.16 1.09 -10.08
N ARG A 58 3.92 0.48 -8.93
CA ARG A 58 4.22 -0.93 -8.74
C ARG A 58 3.38 -1.80 -9.66
N ILE A 59 2.11 -1.45 -9.83
CA ILE A 59 1.22 -2.20 -10.74
C ILE A 59 1.80 -2.21 -12.14
N TRP A 60 2.29 -1.06 -12.60
CA TRP A 60 2.89 -0.99 -13.93
C TRP A 60 4.13 -1.89 -14.01
N GLU A 61 4.94 -1.87 -12.98
CA GLU A 61 6.15 -2.68 -12.95
C GLU A 61 5.87 -4.18 -12.99
N VAL A 62 4.80 -4.60 -12.31
CA VAL A 62 4.48 -6.03 -12.23
C VAL A 62 3.29 -6.41 -13.10
N ARG A 63 2.96 -5.58 -14.07
CA ARG A 63 1.73 -5.76 -14.85
C ARG A 63 1.59 -7.14 -15.48
N GLU A 64 2.70 -7.76 -15.81
CA GLU A 64 2.65 -9.08 -16.43
C GLU A 64 2.21 -10.17 -15.46
N LYS A 65 2.29 -9.88 -14.17
CA LYS A 65 1.92 -10.84 -13.13
C LYS A 65 0.49 -10.67 -12.64
N VAL A 66 -0.24 -9.72 -13.19
CA VAL A 66 -1.62 -9.46 -12.75
C VAL A 66 -2.51 -10.62 -13.16
N ASP A 67 -3.31 -11.10 -12.21
CA ASP A 67 -4.24 -12.20 -12.46
C ASP A 67 -5.57 -11.61 -12.89
N THR A 68 -5.93 -11.82 -14.15
CA THR A 68 -7.15 -11.23 -14.70
C THR A 68 -8.42 -11.87 -14.16
N ASN A 69 -8.30 -12.98 -13.45
CA ASN A 69 -9.45 -13.68 -12.87
C ASN A 69 -9.61 -13.39 -11.37
N ALA A 70 -8.70 -12.64 -10.78
CA ALA A 70 -8.76 -12.31 -9.37
C ALA A 70 -9.23 -10.86 -9.20
N SER A 71 -9.60 -10.52 -7.98
CA SER A 71 -10.05 -9.16 -7.67
C SER A 71 -8.89 -8.18 -7.76
N PHE A 72 -9.00 -7.23 -8.67
CA PHE A 72 -7.97 -6.23 -8.87
C PHE A 72 -7.88 -5.29 -7.68
N ILE A 73 -9.03 -4.90 -7.13
CA ILE A 73 -9.00 -4.00 -5.97
C ILE A 73 -8.34 -4.67 -4.76
N SER A 74 -8.54 -5.97 -4.59
CA SER A 74 -7.86 -6.68 -3.50
C SER A 74 -6.35 -6.69 -3.71
N PHE A 75 -5.93 -6.86 -4.95
CA PHE A 75 -4.51 -6.84 -5.28
C PHE A 75 -3.92 -5.46 -4.99
N LEU A 76 -4.63 -4.41 -5.39
CA LEU A 76 -4.20 -3.04 -5.11
C LEU A 76 -4.08 -2.79 -3.62
N CYS A 77 -5.08 -3.21 -2.86
CA CYS A 77 -5.08 -2.98 -1.42
C CYS A 77 -3.95 -3.74 -0.72
N THR A 78 -3.63 -4.92 -1.21
CA THR A 78 -2.52 -5.69 -0.64
C THR A 78 -1.20 -4.97 -0.86
N ILE A 79 -0.97 -4.49 -2.07
CA ILE A 79 0.26 -3.74 -2.37
C ILE A 79 0.31 -2.48 -1.53
N ALA A 80 -0.82 -1.75 -1.48
CA ALA A 80 -0.88 -0.50 -0.75
C ALA A 80 -0.62 -0.69 0.74
N LYS A 81 -1.23 -1.74 1.31
CA LYS A 81 -1.01 -2.02 2.72
C LYS A 81 0.46 -2.29 3.01
N ASN A 82 1.11 -3.06 2.15
CA ASN A 82 2.51 -3.37 2.34
C ASN A 82 3.38 -2.13 2.22
N LEU A 83 3.06 -1.25 1.28
CA LEU A 83 3.80 -0.01 1.13
C LEU A 83 3.61 0.90 2.34
N LEU A 84 2.38 0.98 2.83
CA LEU A 84 2.08 1.80 4.00
C LEU A 84 2.83 1.27 5.22
N MET A 85 2.85 -0.05 5.38
CA MET A 85 3.57 -0.66 6.47
C MET A 85 5.05 -0.31 6.40
N ASN A 86 5.63 -0.36 5.21
CA ASN A 86 7.03 0.00 5.04
C ASN A 86 7.29 1.45 5.41
N MET A 87 6.37 2.34 5.08
CA MET A 87 6.52 3.74 5.44
C MET A 87 6.47 3.93 6.95
N TYR A 88 5.55 3.25 7.62
CA TYR A 88 5.47 3.31 9.07
C TYR A 88 6.72 2.73 9.72
N GLN A 89 7.21 1.64 9.17
CA GLN A 89 8.44 1.04 9.68
C GLN A 89 9.57 2.06 9.68
N ARG A 90 9.75 2.72 8.54
CA ARG A 90 10.80 3.70 8.42
C ARG A 90 10.64 4.85 9.41
N GLN A 91 9.41 5.34 9.54
CA GLN A 91 9.16 6.44 10.46
C GLN A 91 9.37 6.03 11.90
N THR A 92 8.95 4.83 12.24
CA THR A 92 9.08 4.34 13.61
C THR A 92 10.54 4.13 13.97
N VAL A 93 11.30 3.53 13.07
CA VAL A 93 12.73 3.32 13.31
C VAL A 93 13.43 4.65 13.47
N GLU A 94 13.10 5.60 12.60
CA GLU A 94 13.69 6.92 12.66
C GLU A 94 13.37 7.61 13.99
N TYR A 95 12.12 7.51 14.41
CA TYR A 95 11.69 8.12 15.64
C TYR A 95 12.40 7.51 16.85
N VAL A 96 12.46 6.19 16.91
CA VAL A 96 13.10 5.49 18.02
C VAL A 96 14.57 5.81 18.07
N TYR A 97 15.21 5.84 16.91
CA TYR A 97 16.63 6.14 16.84
C TYR A 97 16.91 7.56 17.33
N ASN A 98 16.10 8.52 16.89
CA ASN A 98 16.28 9.91 17.31
C ASN A 98 16.04 10.08 18.81
N GLU A 99 15.04 9.39 19.35
CA GLU A 99 14.78 9.45 20.78
C GLU A 99 15.93 8.83 21.58
N TYR A 100 16.48 7.75 21.06
CA TYR A 100 17.61 7.11 21.71
C TYR A 100 18.80 8.05 21.76
N LEU A 101 19.11 8.70 20.63
CA LEU A 101 20.22 9.64 20.59
C LEU A 101 20.00 10.81 21.51
N LYS A 102 18.77 11.30 21.58
CA LYS A 102 18.42 12.44 22.39
C LYS A 102 18.61 12.14 23.87
N ASN A 103 18.23 10.95 24.30
CA ASN A 103 18.26 10.58 25.70
C ASN A 103 19.62 10.11 26.17
N THR A 104 20.37 9.44 25.32
CA THR A 104 21.62 8.85 25.72
C THR A 104 22.82 9.59 25.18
N GLY A 105 22.67 10.30 24.10
CA GLY A 105 23.76 10.98 23.45
C GLY A 105 24.76 10.03 22.82
N VAL A 106 24.41 8.78 22.65
CA VAL A 106 25.27 7.76 22.09
C VAL A 106 24.68 7.17 20.86
N ASP A 107 25.53 6.90 19.88
CA ASP A 107 25.13 6.35 18.64
C ASP A 107 25.11 4.84 18.70
N ARG A 108 24.04 4.20 18.52
CA ARG A 108 23.96 2.82 18.75
C ARG A 108 23.21 2.01 17.87
N ASP A 109 23.07 0.84 18.02
CA ASP A 109 22.44 -0.16 17.28
C ASP A 109 21.01 -0.30 17.71
N SER A 110 20.09 -0.12 16.85
CA SER A 110 18.67 -0.15 17.17
C SER A 110 17.94 -1.32 16.52
N GLN A 111 18.66 -2.36 16.18
CA GLN A 111 18.05 -3.47 15.44
C GLN A 111 16.98 -4.19 16.23
N THR A 112 17.17 -4.32 17.54
CA THR A 112 16.20 -5.01 18.36
C THR A 112 14.89 -4.25 18.47
N GLU A 113 14.98 -2.96 18.67
CA GLU A 113 13.80 -2.11 18.73
C GLU A 113 13.08 -2.12 17.40
N GLU A 114 13.83 -2.12 16.34
CA GLU A 114 13.27 -2.14 15.00
C GLU A 114 12.40 -3.37 14.79
N SER A 115 12.90 -4.55 15.20
CA SER A 115 12.17 -5.79 15.03
C SER A 115 10.85 -5.79 15.79
N ILE A 116 10.87 -5.28 17.00
CA ILE A 116 9.67 -5.24 17.83
C ILE A 116 8.62 -4.32 17.23
N ASP A 117 9.06 -3.14 16.80
CA ASP A 117 8.15 -2.15 16.23
C ASP A 117 7.53 -2.63 14.94
N LEU A 118 8.29 -3.34 14.12
CA LEU A 118 7.79 -3.87 12.88
C LEU A 118 6.65 -4.85 13.10
N ARG A 119 6.80 -5.72 14.08
CA ARG A 119 5.77 -6.70 14.38
C ARG A 119 4.49 -5.99 14.85
N PHE A 120 4.64 -5.02 15.73
CA PHE A 120 3.49 -4.30 16.27
C PHE A 120 2.74 -3.57 15.15
N LEU A 121 3.47 -2.87 14.30
CA LEU A 121 2.86 -2.14 13.21
C LEU A 121 2.17 -3.07 12.23
N ASN A 122 2.78 -4.20 11.95
CA ASN A 122 2.19 -5.16 11.04
C ASN A 122 0.85 -5.67 11.57
N GLU A 123 0.80 -6.00 12.86
CA GLU A 123 -0.42 -6.47 13.47
C GLU A 123 -1.50 -5.39 13.48
N TYR A 124 -1.09 -4.16 13.76
CA TYR A 124 -2.02 -3.04 13.79
C TYR A 124 -2.65 -2.80 12.41
N ILE A 125 -1.82 -2.80 11.39
CA ILE A 125 -2.31 -2.56 10.03
C ILE A 125 -3.21 -3.70 9.58
N ASP A 126 -2.84 -4.94 9.89
CA ASP A 126 -3.66 -6.08 9.55
C ASP A 126 -5.02 -6.01 10.22
N SER A 127 -5.03 -5.59 11.49
CA SER A 127 -6.27 -5.44 12.23
C SER A 127 -7.18 -4.39 11.59
N LEU A 128 -6.63 -3.28 11.20
CA LEU A 128 -7.40 -2.23 10.55
C LEU A 128 -7.94 -2.70 9.20
N ALA A 129 -7.11 -3.41 8.46
CA ALA A 129 -7.52 -3.88 7.14
C ALA A 129 -8.67 -4.88 7.24
N GLU A 130 -8.70 -5.69 8.27
CA GLU A 130 -9.75 -6.67 8.47
C GLU A 130 -11.10 -6.05 8.75
N GLU A 131 -11.12 -4.82 9.22
CA GLU A 131 -12.36 -4.11 9.50
C GLU A 131 -13.01 -3.55 8.26
N LEU A 132 -12.32 -3.56 7.15
CA LEU A 132 -12.85 -3.00 5.92
C LEU A 132 -13.78 -4.02 5.25
N PRO A 133 -14.82 -3.52 4.57
CA PRO A 133 -15.73 -4.44 3.87
C PRO A 133 -14.97 -5.16 2.77
N ALA A 134 -15.34 -6.39 2.57
CA ALA A 134 -14.78 -7.15 1.46
C ALA A 134 -15.25 -6.56 0.15
N GLN A 135 -14.42 -6.67 -0.86
CA GLN A 135 -14.80 -6.18 -2.17
C GLN A 135 -15.18 -7.29 -3.11
#